data_3ebb0be96004bd543ba83381f1cc0c7a
#
_entry.id   3ebb0be96004bd543ba83381f1cc0c7a
#
_cell.length_a   1.000
_cell.length_b   1.000
_cell.length_c   1.000
_cell.angle_alpha   90.00
_cell.angle_beta   90.00
_cell.angle_gamma   90.00
#
_symmetry.space_group_name_H-M   'P 1'
#
loop_
_entity.id
_entity.type
_entity.pdbx_description
1 polymer ?
#
loop_
_entity_poly.entity_id
_entity_poly.type
_entity_poly.pdbx_seq_one_letter_code
_entity_poly.pdbx_strand_id
1 'polypeptide(L)'
;MRVRKMTALMLAGAMTASMGTFAFADEANELPTIDSIKLGEDYTDLTASIKVLTHRTDIVDTIFQDYIKKFNESYPNITIEYEAVTDYAEDIKLRLTTDDWGDICGIPTNLQKNELEDEFISYGDKKTLDENYVLLNNFAYNGNVYGIPSTGNAQGIVYNKKVFEEAGVTELPKTPTEFIEALQKIKD
;
A
#
# COMPACT_ATOMS: atom_id res chain seq x y z
N MET A 1 -13.75 18.73 -12.11
CA MET A 1 -13.81 17.30 -11.79
C MET A 1 -13.50 16.33 -12.94
N ARG A 2 -13.10 16.76 -14.11
CA ARG A 2 -12.79 15.90 -15.28
C ARG A 2 -11.34 16.00 -15.80
N VAL A 3 -10.50 16.79 -15.18
CA VAL A 3 -9.16 17.11 -15.68
C VAL A 3 -8.07 16.20 -15.11
N ARG A 4 -8.24 15.67 -13.88
CA ARG A 4 -7.20 14.86 -13.20
C ARG A 4 -6.91 13.51 -13.89
N LYS A 5 -7.91 12.88 -14.50
CA LYS A 5 -7.69 11.61 -15.23
C LYS A 5 -6.91 11.76 -16.55
N MET A 6 -6.76 12.98 -17.07
CA MET A 6 -6.03 13.23 -18.33
C MET A 6 -4.54 13.51 -18.16
N THR A 7 -4.10 13.92 -16.98
CA THR A 7 -2.69 14.32 -16.77
C THR A 7 -1.75 13.11 -16.63
N ALA A 8 -2.22 12.03 -16.01
CA ALA A 8 -1.47 10.78 -15.96
C ALA A 8 -1.24 10.15 -17.35
N LEU A 9 -2.15 10.39 -18.30
CA LEU A 9 -2.03 9.89 -19.67
C LEU A 9 -1.02 10.68 -20.51
N MET A 10 -0.75 11.95 -20.17
CA MET A 10 0.18 12.78 -20.95
C MET A 10 1.65 12.55 -20.59
N LEU A 11 1.99 12.03 -19.41
CA LEU A 11 3.38 11.71 -19.08
C LEU A 11 3.88 10.46 -19.82
N ALA A 12 3.00 9.55 -20.20
CA ALA A 12 3.34 8.42 -21.05
C ALA A 12 3.54 8.82 -22.54
N GLY A 13 2.98 9.96 -22.96
CA GLY A 13 3.02 10.43 -24.34
C GLY A 13 4.21 11.30 -24.73
N ALA A 14 4.99 11.83 -23.77
CA ALA A 14 6.06 12.79 -24.06
C ALA A 14 7.45 12.18 -24.28
N MET A 15 7.61 10.85 -24.13
CA MET A 15 8.89 10.15 -24.35
C MET A 15 8.99 9.40 -25.68
N THR A 16 8.07 9.58 -26.62
CA THR A 16 8.13 8.94 -27.94
C THR A 16 8.81 9.77 -29.00
N ALA A 17 10.02 10.22 -28.76
CA ALA A 17 10.85 10.82 -29.80
C ALA A 17 12.14 10.03 -30.01
N SER A 18 12.11 8.69 -29.95
CA SER A 18 13.01 7.82 -30.76
C SER A 18 12.68 6.33 -30.52
N MET A 19 12.33 5.67 -31.62
CA MET A 19 12.28 4.24 -31.88
C MET A 19 11.05 3.45 -31.43
N GLY A 20 10.36 2.96 -32.42
CA GLY A 20 9.44 1.84 -32.36
C GLY A 20 8.01 2.29 -32.11
N THR A 21 7.24 2.38 -33.17
CA THR A 21 5.79 2.49 -33.14
C THR A 21 5.20 1.25 -32.48
N PHE A 22 5.02 1.28 -31.18
CA PHE A 22 3.99 0.46 -30.56
C PHE A 22 2.66 1.13 -30.90
N ALA A 23 1.98 0.61 -31.90
CA ALA A 23 0.59 0.93 -32.17
C ALA A 23 -0.23 0.40 -31.00
N PHE A 24 -0.51 1.24 -30.02
CA PHE A 24 -1.60 0.98 -29.08
C PHE A 24 -2.87 1.17 -29.85
N ALA A 25 -3.48 0.05 -30.28
CA ALA A 25 -4.81 0.02 -30.80
C ALA A 25 -5.77 0.60 -29.74
N ASP A 26 -6.75 1.30 -30.22
CA ASP A 26 -7.79 2.05 -29.51
C ASP A 26 -8.82 1.09 -28.84
N GLU A 27 -8.32 0.19 -27.98
CA GLU A 27 -9.12 -0.53 -26.99
C GLU A 27 -8.86 0.20 -25.66
N ALA A 28 -9.91 0.54 -24.95
CA ALA A 28 -9.87 1.26 -23.69
C ALA A 28 -8.72 0.73 -22.82
N ASN A 29 -7.68 1.53 -22.64
CA ASN A 29 -6.44 1.16 -21.98
C ASN A 29 -6.73 0.92 -20.49
N GLU A 30 -7.23 -0.27 -20.16
CA GLU A 30 -7.24 -0.74 -18.79
C GLU A 30 -5.79 -0.97 -18.38
N LEU A 31 -5.35 -0.25 -17.36
CA LEU A 31 -4.03 -0.47 -16.77
C LEU A 31 -3.94 -1.93 -16.28
N PRO A 32 -2.78 -2.59 -16.42
CA PRO A 32 -2.61 -3.94 -15.91
C PRO A 32 -2.86 -3.95 -14.40
N THR A 33 -3.51 -4.99 -13.92
CA THR A 33 -3.69 -5.22 -12.49
C THR A 33 -2.39 -5.75 -11.88
N ILE A 34 -2.17 -5.50 -10.58
CA ILE A 34 -0.91 -5.88 -9.92
C ILE A 34 -0.62 -7.39 -9.98
N ASP A 35 -1.65 -8.22 -9.98
CA ASP A 35 -1.54 -9.68 -10.07
C ASP A 35 -1.23 -10.20 -11.49
N SER A 36 -1.41 -9.34 -12.51
CA SER A 36 -1.09 -9.67 -13.90
C SER A 36 0.37 -9.42 -14.27
N ILE A 37 1.12 -8.67 -13.44
CA ILE A 37 2.51 -8.28 -13.71
C ILE A 37 3.46 -9.29 -13.07
N LYS A 38 4.39 -9.83 -13.88
CA LYS A 38 5.47 -10.70 -13.41
C LYS A 38 6.71 -9.89 -13.11
N LEU A 39 7.00 -9.73 -11.82
CA LEU A 39 8.15 -8.97 -11.36
C LEU A 39 9.46 -9.58 -11.87
N GLY A 40 10.30 -8.74 -12.48
CA GLY A 40 11.59 -9.15 -13.04
C GLY A 40 11.52 -9.77 -14.44
N GLU A 41 10.31 -9.98 -14.99
CA GLU A 41 10.09 -10.46 -16.36
C GLU A 41 9.47 -9.38 -17.24
N ASP A 42 8.36 -8.76 -16.76
CA ASP A 42 7.63 -7.74 -17.49
C ASP A 42 8.27 -6.35 -17.28
N TYR A 43 8.19 -5.50 -18.30
CA TYR A 43 8.59 -4.09 -18.23
C TYR A 43 10.06 -3.81 -17.86
N THR A 44 10.97 -4.76 -18.00
CA THR A 44 12.39 -4.63 -17.61
C THR A 44 13.15 -3.55 -18.38
N ASP A 45 12.66 -3.18 -19.57
CA ASP A 45 13.27 -2.14 -20.42
C ASP A 45 12.73 -0.72 -20.14
N LEU A 46 11.76 -0.57 -19.23
CA LEU A 46 11.21 0.74 -18.90
C LEU A 46 12.27 1.67 -18.33
N THR A 47 12.22 2.91 -18.76
CA THR A 47 13.00 4.02 -18.20
C THR A 47 12.04 4.99 -17.52
N ALA A 48 12.23 5.22 -16.23
CA ALA A 48 11.40 6.13 -15.45
C ALA A 48 12.18 6.73 -14.28
N SER A 49 11.67 7.85 -13.76
CA SER A 49 12.05 8.38 -12.46
C SER A 49 10.79 8.36 -11.58
N ILE A 50 10.86 7.66 -10.46
CA ILE A 50 9.75 7.46 -9.54
C ILE A 50 10.06 8.15 -8.21
N LYS A 51 9.18 9.04 -7.77
CA LYS A 51 9.24 9.69 -6.47
C LYS A 51 8.29 9.01 -5.50
N VAL A 52 8.84 8.53 -4.37
CA VAL A 52 8.10 7.81 -3.33
C VAL A 52 8.07 8.62 -2.04
N LEU A 53 6.89 8.97 -1.56
CA LEU A 53 6.72 9.66 -0.28
C LEU A 53 6.52 8.66 0.86
N THR A 54 7.30 8.79 1.93
CA THR A 54 7.26 7.87 3.07
C THR A 54 7.30 8.60 4.41
N HIS A 55 6.66 8.01 5.43
CA HIS A 55 6.79 8.46 6.82
C HIS A 55 8.03 7.89 7.52
N ARG A 56 8.75 6.96 6.88
CA ARG A 56 9.87 6.23 7.48
C ARG A 56 11.17 7.04 7.39
N THR A 57 11.24 8.11 8.18
CA THR A 57 12.43 8.97 8.30
C THR A 57 13.65 8.23 8.88
N ASP A 58 13.41 7.11 9.57
CA ASP A 58 14.42 6.30 10.26
C ASP A 58 15.23 5.37 9.36
N ILE A 59 14.66 4.95 8.22
CA ILE A 59 15.28 3.95 7.32
C ILE A 59 15.44 4.41 5.87
N VAL A 60 15.04 5.64 5.56
CA VAL A 60 15.04 6.17 4.18
C VAL A 60 16.45 6.17 3.56
N ASP A 61 17.47 6.50 4.34
CA ASP A 61 18.86 6.57 3.89
C ASP A 61 19.63 5.25 4.05
N THR A 62 18.98 4.18 4.52
CA THR A 62 19.60 2.89 4.81
C THR A 62 18.87 1.75 4.11
N ILE A 63 17.88 1.15 4.76
CA ILE A 63 17.18 -0.04 4.27
C ILE A 63 16.49 0.23 2.92
N PHE A 64 15.90 1.42 2.72
CA PHE A 64 15.25 1.73 1.45
C PHE A 64 16.27 1.87 0.30
N GLN A 65 17.49 2.32 0.57
CA GLN A 65 18.55 2.33 -0.43
C GLN A 65 18.94 0.91 -0.86
N ASP A 66 18.92 -0.06 0.06
CA ASP A 66 19.17 -1.46 -0.28
C ASP A 66 18.01 -2.08 -1.07
N TYR A 67 16.77 -1.68 -0.80
CA TYR A 67 15.62 -2.08 -1.63
C TYR A 67 15.70 -1.51 -3.04
N ILE A 68 16.12 -0.25 -3.22
CA ILE A 68 16.36 0.33 -4.55
C ILE A 68 17.41 -0.49 -5.30
N LYS A 69 18.56 -0.79 -4.69
CA LYS A 69 19.61 -1.59 -5.32
C LYS A 69 19.09 -2.95 -5.80
N LYS A 70 18.33 -3.64 -4.92
CA LYS A 70 17.75 -4.94 -5.27
C LYS A 70 16.71 -4.84 -6.39
N PHE A 71 15.88 -3.80 -6.39
CA PHE A 71 14.91 -3.55 -7.46
C PHE A 71 15.61 -3.27 -8.80
N ASN A 72 16.68 -2.49 -8.77
CA ASN A 72 17.45 -2.14 -9.97
C ASN A 72 18.25 -3.31 -10.56
N GLU A 73 18.38 -4.45 -9.86
CA GLU A 73 18.90 -5.70 -10.47
C GLU A 73 18.02 -6.17 -11.63
N SER A 74 16.68 -5.98 -11.52
CA SER A 74 15.71 -6.34 -12.56
C SER A 74 15.28 -5.14 -13.42
N TYR A 75 15.34 -3.93 -12.90
CA TYR A 75 14.88 -2.70 -13.55
C TYR A 75 15.97 -1.61 -13.54
N PRO A 76 17.06 -1.80 -14.28
CA PRO A 76 18.26 -0.95 -14.17
C PRO A 76 18.04 0.49 -14.64
N ASN A 77 17.02 0.73 -15.46
CA ASN A 77 16.75 2.05 -16.04
C ASN A 77 15.71 2.87 -15.25
N ILE A 78 15.23 2.33 -14.11
CA ILE A 78 14.29 3.04 -13.25
C ILE A 78 15.04 3.67 -12.08
N THR A 79 14.95 4.99 -11.96
CA THR A 79 15.46 5.74 -10.79
C THR A 79 14.34 5.88 -9.77
N ILE A 80 14.64 5.59 -8.50
CA ILE A 80 13.69 5.76 -7.39
C ILE A 80 14.27 6.76 -6.40
N GLU A 81 13.48 7.79 -6.08
CA GLU A 81 13.79 8.78 -5.06
C GLU A 81 12.79 8.67 -3.91
N TYR A 82 13.27 8.45 -2.69
CA TYR A 82 12.44 8.51 -1.49
C TYR A 82 12.50 9.89 -0.85
N GLU A 83 11.35 10.48 -0.60
CA GLU A 83 11.19 11.67 0.23
C GLU A 83 10.55 11.28 1.57
N ALA A 84 11.25 11.53 2.66
CA ALA A 84 10.73 11.31 4.02
C ALA A 84 9.94 12.53 4.51
N VAL A 85 8.70 12.30 4.94
CA VAL A 85 7.77 13.34 5.40
C VAL A 85 7.44 13.10 6.88
N THR A 86 7.63 14.12 7.72
CA THR A 86 7.49 14.00 9.20
C THR A 86 6.02 14.01 9.63
N ASP A 87 5.25 15.03 9.26
CA ASP A 87 3.82 15.15 9.58
C ASP A 87 2.97 14.49 8.47
N TYR A 88 3.23 13.20 8.25
CA TYR A 88 2.88 12.47 7.05
C TYR A 88 1.41 12.58 6.65
N ALA A 89 0.49 12.31 7.57
CA ALA A 89 -0.94 12.24 7.22
C ALA A 89 -1.50 13.59 6.75
N GLU A 90 -1.13 14.68 7.41
CA GLU A 90 -1.59 16.02 7.08
C GLU A 90 -0.91 16.52 5.79
N ASP A 91 0.41 16.36 5.71
CA ASP A 91 1.19 16.82 4.56
C ASP A 91 0.80 16.09 3.28
N ILE A 92 0.65 14.74 3.33
CA ILE A 92 0.26 13.99 2.15
C ILE A 92 -1.16 14.34 1.73
N LYS A 93 -2.11 14.44 2.68
CA LYS A 93 -3.47 14.85 2.33
C LYS A 93 -3.50 16.22 1.65
N LEU A 94 -2.67 17.16 2.10
CA LEU A 94 -2.54 18.47 1.46
C LEU A 94 -1.93 18.34 0.07
N ARG A 95 -0.84 17.56 -0.09
CA ARG A 95 -0.16 17.38 -1.38
C ARG A 95 -1.06 16.70 -2.42
N LEU A 96 -1.91 15.75 -2.03
CA LEU A 96 -2.89 15.11 -2.93
C LEU A 96 -3.87 16.11 -3.57
N THR A 97 -4.04 17.31 -2.97
CA THR A 97 -4.84 18.38 -3.58
C THR A 97 -4.09 19.12 -4.71
N THR A 98 -2.80 18.84 -4.91
CA THR A 98 -1.94 19.43 -5.93
C THR A 98 -1.63 18.42 -7.03
N ASP A 99 -1.07 18.87 -8.16
CA ASP A 99 -0.67 18.00 -9.26
C ASP A 99 0.79 17.55 -9.17
N ASP A 100 1.56 18.05 -8.20
CA ASP A 100 3.01 17.81 -8.06
C ASP A 100 3.35 17.26 -6.66
N TRP A 101 2.90 16.03 -6.38
CA TRP A 101 3.19 15.37 -5.09
C TRP A 101 4.13 14.16 -5.19
N GLY A 102 4.31 13.61 -6.39
CA GLY A 102 5.10 12.41 -6.65
C GLY A 102 4.28 11.30 -7.32
N ASP A 103 4.79 10.07 -7.29
CA ASP A 103 4.21 8.93 -8.02
C ASP A 103 3.63 7.89 -7.07
N ILE A 104 4.27 7.66 -5.93
CA ILE A 104 3.87 6.65 -4.94
C ILE A 104 3.88 7.26 -3.55
N CYS A 105 2.85 6.98 -2.77
CA CYS A 105 2.84 7.31 -1.34
C CYS A 105 2.11 6.24 -0.52
N GLY A 106 2.38 6.18 0.78
CA GLY A 106 1.50 5.47 1.69
C GLY A 106 0.18 6.22 1.84
N ILE A 107 -0.94 5.55 1.71
CA ILE A 107 -2.27 6.17 1.86
C ILE A 107 -2.39 6.75 3.28
N PRO A 108 -2.64 8.06 3.42
CA PRO A 108 -2.72 8.69 4.73
C PRO A 108 -3.96 8.24 5.52
N THR A 109 -3.81 8.11 6.84
CA THR A 109 -4.86 7.55 7.70
C THR A 109 -6.09 8.44 7.85
N ASN A 110 -5.98 9.72 7.51
CA ASN A 110 -7.05 10.73 7.55
C ASN A 110 -7.79 10.88 6.21
N LEU A 111 -7.48 10.06 5.21
CA LEU A 111 -8.21 10.01 3.94
C LEU A 111 -9.50 9.17 4.09
N GLN A 112 -10.59 9.65 3.52
CA GLN A 112 -11.85 8.89 3.50
C GLN A 112 -11.83 7.84 2.40
N LYS A 113 -12.53 6.72 2.60
CA LYS A 113 -12.53 5.61 1.62
C LYS A 113 -13.06 6.02 0.23
N ASN A 114 -14.02 6.92 0.19
CA ASN A 114 -14.56 7.42 -1.08
C ASN A 114 -13.60 8.36 -1.83
N GLU A 115 -12.56 8.88 -1.16
CA GLU A 115 -11.52 9.67 -1.81
C GLU A 115 -10.49 8.78 -2.53
N LEU A 116 -10.44 7.47 -2.22
CA LEU A 116 -9.46 6.54 -2.81
C LEU A 116 -9.55 6.47 -4.34
N GLU A 117 -10.76 6.40 -4.89
CA GLU A 117 -10.94 6.29 -6.34
C GLU A 117 -10.66 7.60 -7.10
N ASP A 118 -10.65 8.73 -6.39
CA ASP A 118 -10.35 10.04 -6.97
C ASP A 118 -8.84 10.33 -6.95
N GLU A 119 -8.12 9.81 -5.95
CA GLU A 119 -6.71 10.15 -5.72
C GLU A 119 -5.74 9.07 -6.20
N PHE A 120 -6.15 7.80 -6.26
CA PHE A 120 -5.25 6.68 -6.57
C PHE A 120 -5.71 5.83 -7.75
N ILE A 121 -4.74 5.20 -8.39
CA ILE A 121 -4.98 4.19 -9.43
C ILE A 121 -5.41 2.88 -8.76
N SER A 122 -6.41 2.19 -9.31
CA SER A 122 -6.80 0.87 -8.85
C SER A 122 -5.73 -0.18 -9.17
N TYR A 123 -5.40 -1.01 -8.19
CA TYR A 123 -4.55 -2.19 -8.37
C TYR A 123 -5.32 -3.40 -8.92
N GLY A 124 -6.64 -3.36 -8.94
CA GLY A 124 -7.49 -4.41 -9.45
C GLY A 124 -8.71 -4.70 -8.58
N ASP A 125 -9.47 -5.71 -8.98
CA ASP A 125 -10.66 -6.18 -8.27
C ASP A 125 -10.30 -6.82 -6.93
N LYS A 126 -10.99 -6.41 -5.87
CA LYS A 126 -10.70 -6.87 -4.50
C LYS A 126 -10.86 -8.38 -4.33
N LYS A 127 -11.89 -8.98 -4.95
CA LYS A 127 -12.16 -10.40 -4.80
C LYS A 127 -11.03 -11.24 -5.38
N THR A 128 -10.47 -10.80 -6.51
CA THR A 128 -9.31 -11.44 -7.14
C THR A 128 -8.06 -11.25 -6.28
N LEU A 129 -7.83 -10.03 -5.80
CA LEU A 129 -6.62 -9.72 -5.01
C LEU A 129 -6.65 -10.34 -3.60
N ASP A 130 -7.83 -10.59 -3.01
CA ASP A 130 -7.96 -11.29 -1.72
C ASP A 130 -7.40 -12.73 -1.76
N GLU A 131 -7.19 -13.32 -2.94
CA GLU A 131 -6.57 -14.64 -3.08
C GLU A 131 -5.07 -14.65 -2.74
N ASN A 132 -4.38 -13.54 -2.99
CA ASN A 132 -2.94 -13.41 -2.84
C ASN A 132 -2.50 -12.38 -1.79
N TYR A 133 -3.39 -11.48 -1.38
CA TYR A 133 -3.09 -10.38 -0.47
C TYR A 133 -4.05 -10.40 0.73
N VAL A 134 -3.58 -9.94 1.87
CA VAL A 134 -4.36 -9.86 3.12
C VAL A 134 -4.57 -8.41 3.55
N LEU A 135 -5.56 -8.16 4.41
CA LEU A 135 -5.83 -6.86 5.02
C LEU A 135 -6.24 -5.75 4.02
N LEU A 136 -6.73 -6.10 2.84
CA LEU A 136 -7.10 -5.14 1.79
C LEU A 136 -8.31 -4.26 2.13
N ASN A 137 -9.13 -4.62 3.11
CA ASN A 137 -10.38 -3.92 3.43
C ASN A 137 -10.21 -2.42 3.72
N ASN A 138 -9.08 -2.01 4.27
CA ASN A 138 -8.82 -0.60 4.59
C ASN A 138 -8.50 0.24 3.35
N PHE A 139 -8.04 -0.41 2.29
CA PHE A 139 -7.58 0.22 1.06
C PHE A 139 -8.48 -0.10 -0.13
N ALA A 140 -9.70 -0.58 0.14
CA ALA A 140 -10.66 -0.95 -0.89
C ALA A 140 -11.92 -0.06 -0.83
N TYR A 141 -12.41 0.30 -2.01
CA TYR A 141 -13.65 1.03 -2.20
C TYR A 141 -14.31 0.62 -3.52
N ASN A 142 -15.64 0.51 -3.55
CA ASN A 142 -16.43 0.12 -4.73
C ASN A 142 -15.93 -1.16 -5.43
N GLY A 143 -15.46 -2.16 -4.67
CA GLY A 143 -14.98 -3.43 -5.21
C GLY A 143 -13.53 -3.40 -5.69
N ASN A 144 -12.88 -2.25 -5.77
CA ASN A 144 -11.50 -2.08 -6.20
C ASN A 144 -10.55 -1.85 -5.02
N VAL A 145 -9.26 -2.20 -5.21
CA VAL A 145 -8.19 -1.99 -4.25
C VAL A 145 -7.27 -0.87 -4.76
N TYR A 146 -6.94 0.07 -3.89
CA TYR A 146 -6.13 1.26 -4.20
C TYR A 146 -4.80 1.29 -3.44
N GLY A 147 -4.55 0.32 -2.57
CA GLY A 147 -3.31 0.20 -1.83
C GLY A 147 -3.09 -1.20 -1.28
N ILE A 148 -1.83 -1.62 -1.25
CA ILE A 148 -1.42 -2.90 -0.67
C ILE A 148 -0.76 -2.64 0.68
N PRO A 149 -1.25 -3.26 1.78
CA PRO A 149 -0.65 -3.08 3.09
C PRO A 149 0.73 -3.76 3.14
N SER A 150 1.75 -3.00 3.54
CA SER A 150 3.11 -3.53 3.75
C SER A 150 3.26 -4.23 5.11
N THR A 151 2.41 -3.87 6.07
CA THR A 151 2.41 -4.40 7.44
C THR A 151 1.00 -4.48 8.00
N GLY A 152 0.82 -5.29 9.02
CA GLY A 152 -0.42 -5.36 9.78
C GLY A 152 -0.16 -5.59 11.25
N ASN A 153 -1.05 -5.10 12.10
CA ASN A 153 -1.00 -5.31 13.54
C ASN A 153 -2.12 -6.26 13.96
N ALA A 154 -1.77 -7.21 14.81
CA ALA A 154 -2.76 -8.00 15.54
C ALA A 154 -2.97 -7.38 16.92
N GLN A 155 -4.23 -7.17 17.29
CA GLN A 155 -4.60 -6.77 18.66
C GLN A 155 -5.23 -7.95 19.36
N GLY A 156 -4.86 -8.12 20.62
CA GLY A 156 -5.38 -9.21 21.42
C GLY A 156 -4.92 -9.10 22.87
N ILE A 157 -5.44 -10.01 23.70
CA ILE A 157 -5.04 -10.12 25.09
C ILE A 157 -3.94 -11.16 25.19
N VAL A 158 -2.77 -10.75 25.67
CA VAL A 158 -1.68 -11.66 26.02
C VAL A 158 -1.87 -12.10 27.47
N TYR A 159 -1.83 -13.38 27.73
CA TYR A 159 -2.00 -13.93 29.09
C TYR A 159 -0.84 -14.87 29.44
N ASN A 160 -0.53 -14.96 30.75
CA ASN A 160 0.45 -15.90 31.27
C ASN A 160 -0.26 -17.23 31.56
N LYS A 161 0.09 -18.29 30.82
CA LYS A 161 -0.52 -19.59 30.94
C LYS A 161 -0.41 -20.17 32.37
N LYS A 162 0.76 -20.04 33.00
CA LYS A 162 1.03 -20.55 34.34
C LYS A 162 0.13 -19.86 35.38
N VAL A 163 -0.08 -18.56 35.29
CA VAL A 163 -0.97 -17.82 36.20
C VAL A 163 -2.40 -18.24 36.01
N PHE A 164 -2.86 -18.52 34.81
CA PHE A 164 -4.19 -19.03 34.54
C PHE A 164 -4.41 -20.41 35.10
N GLU A 165 -3.43 -21.32 34.93
CA GLU A 165 -3.44 -22.68 35.50
C GLU A 165 -3.49 -22.66 37.04
N GLU A 166 -2.62 -21.84 37.67
CA GLU A 166 -2.56 -21.68 39.13
C GLU A 166 -3.87 -21.10 39.69
N ALA A 167 -4.56 -20.24 38.98
CA ALA A 167 -5.88 -19.70 39.32
C ALA A 167 -7.05 -20.64 38.97
N GLY A 168 -6.78 -21.84 38.47
CA GLY A 168 -7.83 -22.78 38.05
C GLY A 168 -8.64 -22.36 36.84
N VAL A 169 -8.10 -21.48 35.98
CA VAL A 169 -8.73 -21.11 34.73
C VAL A 169 -8.25 -22.08 33.65
N THR A 170 -9.01 -23.13 33.41
CA THR A 170 -8.66 -24.23 32.50
C THR A 170 -9.08 -24.00 31.08
N GLU A 171 -10.07 -23.12 30.83
CA GLU A 171 -10.52 -22.70 29.50
C GLU A 171 -10.35 -21.19 29.33
N LEU A 172 -10.00 -20.78 28.10
CA LEU A 172 -9.91 -19.34 27.78
C LEU A 172 -11.30 -18.71 27.74
N PRO A 173 -11.48 -17.54 28.37
CA PRO A 173 -12.74 -16.82 28.32
C PRO A 173 -13.15 -16.49 26.86
N LYS A 174 -14.43 -16.72 26.57
CA LYS A 174 -15.04 -16.44 25.23
C LYS A 174 -15.96 -15.24 25.26
N THR A 175 -16.28 -14.75 26.46
CA THR A 175 -17.16 -13.60 26.66
C THR A 175 -16.51 -12.60 27.63
N PRO A 176 -16.91 -11.31 27.60
CA PRO A 176 -16.43 -10.32 28.55
C PRO A 176 -16.71 -10.70 30.01
N THR A 177 -17.85 -11.36 30.29
CA THR A 177 -18.21 -11.81 31.63
C THR A 177 -17.25 -12.91 32.13
N GLU A 178 -17.02 -13.95 31.33
CA GLU A 178 -16.05 -15.00 31.64
C GLU A 178 -14.62 -14.45 31.82
N PHE A 179 -14.27 -13.41 31.06
CA PHE A 179 -12.97 -12.77 31.22
C PHE A 179 -12.85 -12.07 32.57
N ILE A 180 -13.87 -11.34 33.01
CA ILE A 180 -13.92 -10.73 34.36
C ILE A 180 -13.84 -11.78 35.45
N GLU A 181 -14.57 -12.90 35.32
CA GLU A 181 -14.53 -14.03 36.26
C GLU A 181 -13.13 -14.66 36.34
N ALA A 182 -12.45 -14.82 35.20
CA ALA A 182 -11.08 -15.32 35.17
C ALA A 182 -10.10 -14.36 35.89
N LEU A 183 -10.25 -13.03 35.66
CA LEU A 183 -9.45 -12.04 36.39
C LEU A 183 -9.72 -12.06 37.89
N GLN A 184 -10.93 -12.27 38.31
CA GLN A 184 -11.26 -12.37 39.73
C GLN A 184 -10.58 -13.60 40.36
N LYS A 185 -10.59 -14.76 39.72
CA LYS A 185 -9.88 -15.96 40.19
C LYS A 185 -8.35 -15.76 40.30
N ILE A 186 -7.78 -14.95 39.43
CA ILE A 186 -6.34 -14.63 39.47
C ILE A 186 -6.03 -13.70 40.63
N LYS A 187 -6.96 -12.82 41.00
CA LYS A 187 -6.80 -11.84 42.07
C LYS A 187 -6.89 -12.47 43.45
N ASP A 188 -7.77 -13.48 43.66
CA ASP A 188 -8.05 -14.17 44.93
C ASP A 188 -6.95 -15.19 45.26
#